data_499c62a422d9c62a3b5dba38c9c94aae
#
_entry.id   499c62a422d9c62a3b5dba38c9c94aae
#
_cell.length_a   1.000
_cell.length_b   1.000
_cell.length_c   1.000
_cell.angle_alpha   90.00
_cell.angle_beta   90.00
_cell.angle_gamma   90.00
#
_symmetry.space_group_name_H-M   'P 1'
#
loop_
_entity.id
_entity.type
_entity.pdbx_description
1 polymer ?
#
loop_
_entity_poly.entity_id
_entity_poly.type
_entity_poly.pdbx_seq_one_letter_code
_entity_poly.pdbx_strand_id
1 'polypeptide(L)'
;MRIYYLGLSFNFDGRKRRMXKDFNAKKVCEDIINWIREYFDKQPGAKGAIIGISGGKDSTIVAKLLAEALGKDRVFGVLMPNGEQKDIEDXLRVVELIGIPYKIVNIEKAYKGLLEAIAEEXLSDEAKINMAPRLRMTTLYAMAANMHYRVCGTGNRSEAFIGYTTKWGDSAYDFNPIGNLTTEEVIAIGDSLGLLYELVHKTPSDGLSGKSDEDKLGFTYKQVNDYMEKGSCGDKEIDKKIRLKHEYNKHKQTLPPKFQLK
;
A
#
# COMPACT_ATOMS: atom_id res chain seq x y z
N MET A 1 -3.58 10.55 30.11
CA MET A 1 -2.76 11.08 29.02
C MET A 1 -3.07 10.26 27.76
N ARG A 2 -3.88 10.80 26.87
CA ARG A 2 -4.23 10.12 25.63
C ARG A 2 -3.08 10.27 24.64
N ILE A 3 -2.42 9.18 24.37
CA ILE A 3 -1.38 9.16 23.33
C ILE A 3 -2.10 9.09 21.97
N TYR A 4 -2.08 10.19 21.26
CA TYR A 4 -2.57 10.21 19.89
C TYR A 4 -1.53 9.50 19.01
N TYR A 5 -1.79 8.24 18.69
CA TYR A 5 -1.04 7.55 17.67
C TYR A 5 -1.49 8.12 16.31
N LEU A 6 -0.61 8.86 15.66
CA LEU A 6 -0.84 9.32 14.30
C LEU A 6 -0.99 8.10 13.39
N GLY A 7 -2.20 7.81 13.00
CA GLY A 7 -2.49 7.06 11.80
C GLY A 7 -2.71 5.56 11.87
N LEU A 8 -2.61 4.92 13.04
CA LEU A 8 -2.98 3.50 13.14
C LEU A 8 -3.70 3.25 14.45
N SER A 9 -4.97 3.63 14.50
CA SER A 9 -5.81 3.11 15.56
C SER A 9 -6.21 1.68 15.19
N PHE A 10 -5.36 0.72 15.50
CA PHE A 10 -5.86 -0.61 15.70
C PHE A 10 -6.70 -0.54 16.97
N ASN A 11 -8.00 -0.34 16.80
CA ASN A 11 -8.93 -0.59 17.88
C ASN A 11 -8.94 -2.09 18.12
N PHE A 12 -8.01 -2.54 18.94
CA PHE A 12 -8.06 -3.85 19.56
C PHE A 12 -9.11 -3.87 20.68
N ASP A 13 -10.03 -2.93 20.66
CA ASP A 13 -11.22 -3.02 21.49
C ASP A 13 -12.13 -4.01 20.78
N GLY A 14 -12.37 -5.16 21.40
CA GLY A 14 -13.11 -6.31 20.86
C GLY A 14 -14.50 -6.05 20.29
N ARG A 15 -14.72 -4.85 19.80
CA ARG A 15 -15.89 -4.51 18.99
C ARG A 15 -15.64 -4.93 17.57
N LYS A 16 -16.24 -6.05 17.22
CA LYS A 16 -16.32 -6.53 15.85
C LYS A 16 -16.77 -5.37 14.96
N ARG A 17 -15.87 -4.83 14.17
CA ARG A 17 -16.26 -3.96 13.07
C ARG A 17 -17.00 -4.87 12.09
N ARG A 18 -18.34 -4.81 12.10
CA ARG A 18 -19.15 -5.46 11.08
C ARG A 18 -18.73 -4.91 9.72
N MET A 19 -18.18 -5.78 8.91
CA MET A 19 -18.28 -5.48 7.49
C MET A 19 -19.77 -5.49 7.20
N UNK A 20 -20.07 -4.46 7.30
CA UNK A 20 -21.34 -4.37 7.24
C UNK A 20 -21.77 -4.99 6.05
N LYS A 21 -22.70 -5.61 6.17
CA LYS A 21 -23.59 -5.90 5.06
C LYS A 21 -23.99 -4.57 4.38
N ASP A 22 -23.66 -3.50 5.02
CA ASP A 22 -24.04 -2.13 4.65
C ASP A 22 -22.86 -1.27 4.19
N PHE A 23 -21.76 -1.87 3.68
CA PHE A 23 -20.64 -1.10 3.15
C PHE A 23 -21.09 -0.35 1.88
N ASN A 24 -21.30 0.96 2.03
CA ASN A 24 -21.71 1.82 0.94
C ASN A 24 -20.46 2.40 0.27
N ALA A 25 -20.01 1.77 -0.80
CA ALA A 25 -18.77 2.14 -1.50
C ALA A 25 -18.79 3.59 -1.99
N LYS A 26 -19.92 4.06 -2.50
CA LYS A 26 -20.06 5.45 -2.98
C LYS A 26 -19.85 6.44 -1.85
N LYS A 27 -20.52 6.21 -0.71
CA LYS A 27 -20.40 7.08 0.47
C LYS A 27 -18.98 7.07 1.02
N VAL A 28 -18.37 5.88 1.14
CA VAL A 28 -17.00 5.76 1.65
C VAL A 28 -16.01 6.43 0.69
N CYS A 29 -16.22 6.30 -0.61
CA CYS A 29 -15.41 6.98 -1.63
C CYS A 29 -15.44 8.51 -1.41
N GLU A 30 -16.64 9.07 -1.23
CA GLU A 30 -16.81 10.50 -0.95
C GLU A 30 -16.10 10.89 0.36
N ASP A 31 -16.24 10.08 1.39
CA ASP A 31 -15.58 10.31 2.69
C ASP A 31 -14.06 10.30 2.55
N ILE A 32 -13.50 9.37 1.77
CA ILE A 32 -12.04 9.28 1.52
C ILE A 32 -11.57 10.54 0.79
N ILE A 33 -12.29 10.96 -0.26
CA ILE A 33 -11.94 12.15 -1.04
C ILE A 33 -11.91 13.38 -0.10
N ASN A 34 -12.92 13.54 0.74
CA ASN A 34 -12.97 14.64 1.70
C ASN A 34 -11.85 14.53 2.74
N TRP A 35 -11.55 13.32 3.20
CA TRP A 35 -10.46 13.08 4.16
C TRP A 35 -9.10 13.48 3.56
N ILE A 36 -8.87 13.19 2.29
CA ILE A 36 -7.63 13.59 1.59
C ILE A 36 -7.55 15.13 1.57
N ARG A 37 -8.64 15.81 1.21
CA ARG A 37 -8.69 17.27 1.17
C ARG A 37 -8.40 17.87 2.55
N GLU A 38 -9.01 17.34 3.60
CA GLU A 38 -8.78 17.77 4.98
C GLU A 38 -7.34 17.57 5.42
N TYR A 39 -6.74 16.43 5.03
CA TYR A 39 -5.32 16.18 5.33
C TYR A 39 -4.45 17.29 4.76
N PHE A 40 -4.64 17.65 3.48
CA PHE A 40 -3.82 18.68 2.84
C PHE A 40 -4.13 20.08 3.38
N ASP A 41 -5.36 20.36 3.78
CA ASP A 41 -5.70 21.63 4.43
C ASP A 41 -4.93 21.83 5.74
N LYS A 42 -4.59 20.72 6.42
CA LYS A 42 -3.84 20.74 7.68
C LYS A 42 -2.32 20.63 7.49
N GLN A 43 -1.86 20.59 6.25
CA GLN A 43 -0.43 20.46 5.92
C GLN A 43 0.04 21.68 5.14
N PRO A 44 0.18 22.83 5.80
CA PRO A 44 0.64 24.05 5.10
C PRO A 44 2.04 23.81 4.51
N GLY A 45 2.21 24.17 3.27
CA GLY A 45 3.45 23.93 2.53
C GLY A 45 3.47 22.63 1.74
N ALA A 46 2.54 21.71 1.98
CA ALA A 46 2.40 20.50 1.17
C ALA A 46 1.66 20.84 -0.12
N LYS A 47 2.34 20.77 -1.26
CA LYS A 47 1.81 21.21 -2.56
C LYS A 47 0.98 20.14 -3.27
N GLY A 48 1.18 18.86 -2.94
CA GLY A 48 0.48 17.76 -3.58
C GLY A 48 0.92 16.41 -3.07
N ALA A 49 0.45 15.36 -3.72
CA ALA A 49 0.73 13.97 -3.37
C ALA A 49 1.60 13.30 -4.44
N ILE A 50 2.58 12.51 -4.00
CA ILE A 50 3.36 11.64 -4.88
C ILE A 50 3.05 10.19 -4.55
N ILE A 51 2.92 9.36 -5.59
CA ILE A 51 2.47 7.98 -5.44
C ILE A 51 3.25 7.04 -6.38
N GLY A 52 3.68 5.91 -5.86
CA GLY A 52 4.24 4.85 -6.68
C GLY A 52 3.14 4.13 -7.45
N ILE A 53 3.31 4.00 -8.75
CA ILE A 53 2.36 3.31 -9.64
C ILE A 53 2.96 1.95 -9.99
N SER A 54 2.39 0.90 -9.43
CA SER A 54 2.89 -0.48 -9.60
C SER A 54 2.20 -1.22 -10.76
N GLY A 55 1.13 -0.65 -11.29
CA GLY A 55 0.26 -1.36 -12.23
C GLY A 55 -0.78 -2.25 -11.55
N GLY A 56 -0.69 -2.42 -10.23
CA GLY A 56 -1.68 -3.16 -9.45
C GLY A 56 -2.92 -2.33 -9.14
N LYS A 57 -3.97 -3.00 -8.70
CA LYS A 57 -5.27 -2.37 -8.46
C LYS A 57 -5.21 -1.28 -7.39
N ASP A 58 -4.47 -1.51 -6.32
CA ASP A 58 -4.49 -0.61 -5.17
C ASP A 58 -3.87 0.75 -5.52
N SER A 59 -2.70 0.76 -6.16
CA SER A 59 -2.07 2.02 -6.58
C SER A 59 -2.92 2.77 -7.61
N THR A 60 -3.59 2.04 -8.49
CA THR A 60 -4.51 2.61 -9.50
C THR A 60 -5.69 3.32 -8.81
N ILE A 61 -6.33 2.63 -7.88
CA ILE A 61 -7.50 3.15 -7.15
C ILE A 61 -7.10 4.38 -6.33
N VAL A 62 -5.96 4.31 -5.62
CA VAL A 62 -5.48 5.44 -4.81
C VAL A 62 -5.13 6.63 -5.69
N ALA A 63 -4.45 6.41 -6.83
CA ALA A 63 -4.13 7.50 -7.76
C ALA A 63 -5.41 8.21 -8.26
N LYS A 64 -6.46 7.45 -8.55
CA LYS A 64 -7.76 8.01 -8.98
C LYS A 64 -8.39 8.82 -7.83
N LEU A 65 -8.38 8.29 -6.61
CA LEU A 65 -8.90 9.00 -5.43
C LEU A 65 -8.16 10.34 -5.21
N LEU A 66 -6.83 10.32 -5.35
CA LEU A 66 -5.99 11.52 -5.21
C LEU A 66 -6.36 12.56 -6.28
N ALA A 67 -6.50 12.12 -7.52
CA ALA A 67 -6.84 13.03 -8.63
C ALA A 67 -8.22 13.65 -8.42
N GLU A 68 -9.19 12.88 -7.95
CA GLU A 68 -10.53 13.38 -7.62
C GLU A 68 -10.50 14.39 -6.46
N ALA A 69 -9.66 14.13 -5.46
CA ALA A 69 -9.57 14.98 -4.26
C ALA A 69 -8.83 16.29 -4.52
N LEU A 70 -7.68 16.21 -5.21
CA LEU A 70 -6.73 17.32 -5.31
C LEU A 70 -6.68 17.98 -6.69
N GLY A 71 -7.21 17.30 -7.70
CA GLY A 71 -6.99 17.68 -9.09
C GLY A 71 -5.70 17.02 -9.64
N LYS A 72 -5.71 16.75 -10.92
CA LYS A 72 -4.63 16.00 -11.60
C LYS A 72 -3.26 16.68 -11.46
N ASP A 73 -3.21 18.01 -11.45
CA ASP A 73 -1.96 18.79 -11.41
C ASP A 73 -1.25 18.70 -10.05
N ARG A 74 -1.94 18.25 -9.01
CA ARG A 74 -1.37 18.12 -7.67
C ARG A 74 -1.08 16.66 -7.29
N VAL A 75 -1.08 15.75 -8.27
CA VAL A 75 -0.76 14.33 -8.05
C VAL A 75 0.34 13.94 -9.03
N PHE A 76 1.39 13.32 -8.55
CA PHE A 76 2.53 12.90 -9.37
C PHE A 76 2.76 11.41 -9.21
N GLY A 77 2.72 10.68 -10.33
CA GLY A 77 2.95 9.23 -10.35
C GLY A 77 4.41 8.90 -10.64
N VAL A 78 4.95 7.92 -9.95
CA VAL A 78 6.31 7.43 -10.22
C VAL A 78 6.24 5.93 -10.52
N LEU A 79 6.69 5.56 -11.70
CA LEU A 79 6.82 4.17 -12.13
C LEU A 79 8.27 3.76 -11.87
N MET A 80 8.49 2.73 -11.07
CA MET A 80 9.84 2.38 -10.60
C MET A 80 10.20 0.94 -10.91
N PRO A 81 10.41 0.61 -12.21
CA PRO A 81 10.86 -0.74 -12.56
C PRO A 81 12.26 -1.00 -12.02
N ASN A 82 12.56 -2.27 -11.76
CA ASN A 82 13.90 -2.73 -11.40
C ASN A 82 14.44 -3.55 -12.59
N GLY A 83 14.98 -2.85 -13.57
CA GLY A 83 15.39 -3.45 -14.83
C GLY A 83 14.25 -3.47 -15.85
N GLU A 84 14.20 -4.49 -16.67
CA GLU A 84 13.12 -4.68 -17.63
C GLU A 84 11.87 -5.18 -16.91
N GLN A 85 10.77 -4.48 -17.09
CA GLN A 85 9.48 -4.85 -16.48
C GLN A 85 8.47 -5.15 -17.60
N LYS A 86 8.01 -6.39 -17.66
CA LYS A 86 7.11 -6.87 -18.73
C LYS A 86 5.79 -6.14 -18.77
N ASP A 87 5.27 -5.70 -17.62
CA ASP A 87 3.97 -5.04 -17.52
C ASP A 87 4.07 -3.50 -17.42
N ILE A 88 5.20 -2.91 -17.85
CA ILE A 88 5.38 -1.45 -17.80
C ILE A 88 4.29 -0.73 -18.60
N GLU A 89 3.81 -1.32 -19.68
CA GLU A 89 2.74 -0.76 -20.48
C GLU A 89 1.44 -0.63 -19.69
N ASP A 90 1.17 -1.53 -18.82
CA ASP A 90 0.03 -1.43 -17.89
C ASP A 90 0.21 -0.25 -16.91
N UNK A 91 1.20 -0.06 -16.46
CA UNK A 91 1.50 0.97 -15.65
C UNK A 91 1.36 2.28 -16.27
N LEU A 92 1.90 2.37 -17.48
CA LEU A 92 1.74 3.55 -18.32
C LEU A 92 0.27 3.84 -18.64
N ARG A 93 -0.46 2.82 -18.98
CA ARG A 93 -1.89 2.93 -19.25
C ARG A 93 -2.65 3.55 -18.07
N VAL A 94 -2.31 3.17 -16.86
CA VAL A 94 -2.94 3.71 -15.64
C VAL A 94 -2.74 5.22 -15.54
N VAL A 95 -1.49 5.70 -15.64
CA VAL A 95 -1.21 7.13 -15.48
C VAL A 95 -1.84 7.95 -16.61
N GLU A 96 -1.88 7.40 -17.82
CA GLU A 96 -2.52 8.05 -18.97
C GLU A 96 -4.03 8.13 -18.82
N LEU A 97 -4.67 7.04 -18.37
CA LEU A 97 -6.13 7.01 -18.15
C LEU A 97 -6.55 7.99 -17.05
N ILE A 98 -5.77 8.07 -15.97
CA ILE A 98 -6.06 8.98 -14.86
C ILE A 98 -5.71 10.42 -15.26
N GLY A 99 -4.69 10.58 -16.11
CA GLY A 99 -4.28 11.89 -16.63
C GLY A 99 -3.36 12.67 -15.72
N ILE A 100 -2.64 11.99 -14.83
CA ILE A 100 -1.70 12.64 -13.92
C ILE A 100 -0.30 12.74 -14.55
N PRO A 101 0.48 13.77 -14.22
CA PRO A 101 1.89 13.80 -14.59
C PRO A 101 2.65 12.66 -13.92
N TYR A 102 3.70 12.18 -14.56
CA TYR A 102 4.43 11.02 -14.06
C TYR A 102 5.88 11.02 -14.54
N LYS A 103 6.67 10.16 -13.91
CA LYS A 103 8.05 9.88 -14.32
C LYS A 103 8.36 8.40 -14.15
N ILE A 104 9.15 7.85 -15.07
CA ILE A 104 9.71 6.50 -14.93
C ILE A 104 11.09 6.65 -14.30
N VAL A 105 11.31 5.99 -13.16
CA VAL A 105 12.59 5.95 -12.47
C VAL A 105 13.00 4.48 -12.34
N ASN A 106 13.88 4.02 -13.22
CA ASN A 106 14.37 2.64 -13.16
C ASN A 106 15.39 2.54 -12.02
N ILE A 107 15.10 1.74 -11.01
CA ILE A 107 15.94 1.62 -9.81
C ILE A 107 17.08 0.60 -9.97
N GLU A 108 17.21 -0.04 -11.14
CA GLU A 108 18.18 -1.13 -11.36
C GLU A 108 19.62 -0.73 -11.02
N LYS A 109 20.05 0.45 -11.43
CA LYS A 109 21.42 0.90 -11.15
C LYS A 109 21.67 1.03 -9.65
N ALA A 110 20.71 1.61 -8.92
CA ALA A 110 20.80 1.76 -7.46
C ALA A 110 20.79 0.38 -6.79
N TYR A 111 19.91 -0.52 -7.26
CA TYR A 111 19.80 -1.87 -6.73
C TYR A 111 21.11 -2.65 -6.91
N LYS A 112 21.64 -2.66 -8.12
CA LYS A 112 22.91 -3.34 -8.42
C LYS A 112 24.10 -2.71 -7.68
N GLY A 113 24.13 -1.39 -7.60
CA GLY A 113 25.19 -0.66 -6.87
C GLY A 113 25.18 -1.01 -5.38
N LEU A 114 24.00 -1.12 -4.78
CA LEU A 114 23.90 -1.48 -3.37
C LEU A 114 24.33 -2.93 -3.15
N LEU A 115 23.91 -3.85 -4.01
CA LEU A 115 24.37 -5.26 -3.95
C LEU A 115 25.89 -5.36 -4.01
N GLU A 116 26.51 -4.63 -4.96
CA GLU A 116 27.95 -4.58 -5.12
C GLU A 116 28.64 -4.03 -3.86
N ALA A 117 28.10 -2.93 -3.32
CA ALA A 117 28.67 -2.28 -2.13
C ALA A 117 28.61 -3.17 -0.89
N ILE A 118 27.55 -3.96 -0.74
CA ILE A 118 27.40 -4.89 0.39
C ILE A 118 28.28 -6.14 0.20
N ALA A 119 28.67 -6.46 -1.04
CA ALA A 119 29.33 -7.72 -1.40
C ALA A 119 28.40 -8.91 -1.13
N GLU A 120 27.51 -9.17 -2.01
CA GLU A 120 26.21 -9.88 -1.89
C GLU A 120 26.22 -11.32 -1.40
N GLU A 121 27.36 -11.94 -1.21
CA GLU A 121 27.44 -13.36 -0.80
C GLU A 121 26.71 -13.69 0.51
N UNK A 122 26.41 -12.71 1.09
CA UNK A 122 25.84 -12.90 2.36
C UNK A 122 24.38 -12.63 2.37
N LEU A 123 24.00 -12.28 1.33
CA LEU A 123 22.60 -11.84 1.36
C LEU A 123 21.65 -12.97 0.95
N SER A 124 20.65 -13.21 1.80
CA SER A 124 19.56 -14.13 1.47
C SER A 124 18.68 -13.57 0.34
N ASP A 125 17.93 -14.45 -0.31
CA ASP A 125 16.94 -14.04 -1.33
C ASP A 125 15.91 -13.06 -0.74
N GLU A 126 15.44 -13.33 0.49
CA GLU A 126 14.51 -12.45 1.20
C GLU A 126 15.10 -11.04 1.38
N ALA A 127 16.37 -10.94 1.78
CA ALA A 127 17.05 -9.66 1.94
C ALA A 127 17.08 -8.90 0.61
N LYS A 128 17.43 -9.59 -0.48
CA LYS A 128 17.49 -8.99 -1.82
C LYS A 128 16.11 -8.50 -2.30
N ILE A 129 15.07 -9.30 -2.07
CA ILE A 129 13.68 -8.95 -2.45
C ILE A 129 13.24 -7.67 -1.75
N ASN A 130 13.58 -7.53 -0.46
CA ASN A 130 13.16 -6.37 0.33
C ASN A 130 13.97 -5.08 0.02
N MET A 131 15.06 -5.18 -0.71
CA MET A 131 15.84 -4.00 -1.13
C MET A 131 15.05 -3.11 -2.09
N ALA A 132 14.38 -3.70 -3.08
CA ALA A 132 13.67 -2.93 -4.12
C ALA A 132 12.58 -2.02 -3.53
N PRO A 133 11.67 -2.49 -2.67
CA PRO A 133 10.70 -1.58 -2.04
C PRO A 133 11.33 -0.47 -1.22
N ARG A 134 12.47 -0.72 -0.57
CA ARG A 134 13.18 0.33 0.19
C ARG A 134 13.82 1.37 -0.71
N LEU A 135 14.35 0.96 -1.85
CA LEU A 135 14.87 1.91 -2.86
C LEU A 135 13.73 2.74 -3.48
N ARG A 136 12.57 2.12 -3.70
CA ARG A 136 11.39 2.83 -4.18
C ARG A 136 10.92 3.86 -3.16
N MET A 137 10.89 3.51 -1.89
CA MET A 137 10.57 4.43 -0.79
C MET A 137 11.54 5.62 -0.79
N THR A 138 12.84 5.35 -0.87
CA THR A 138 13.86 6.39 -0.92
C THR A 138 13.64 7.33 -2.12
N THR A 139 13.32 6.77 -3.29
CA THR A 139 13.05 7.54 -4.51
C THR A 139 11.85 8.48 -4.30
N LEU A 140 10.75 7.95 -3.76
CA LEU A 140 9.55 8.73 -3.53
C LEU A 140 9.82 9.88 -2.55
N TYR A 141 10.52 9.61 -1.45
CA TYR A 141 10.80 10.65 -0.45
C TYR A 141 11.78 11.69 -0.96
N ALA A 142 12.76 11.31 -1.78
CA ALA A 142 13.69 12.27 -2.39
C ALA A 142 12.92 13.22 -3.33
N MET A 143 12.06 12.66 -4.18
CA MET A 143 11.26 13.47 -5.10
C MET A 143 10.24 14.33 -4.35
N ALA A 144 9.59 13.75 -3.33
CA ALA A 144 8.62 14.46 -2.49
C ALA A 144 9.25 15.68 -1.82
N ALA A 145 10.44 15.51 -1.26
CA ALA A 145 11.16 16.62 -0.61
C ALA A 145 11.42 17.75 -1.60
N ASN A 146 11.88 17.41 -2.81
CA ASN A 146 12.16 18.38 -3.85
C ASN A 146 10.91 19.13 -4.32
N MET A 147 9.78 18.44 -4.40
CA MET A 147 8.52 19.00 -4.89
C MET A 147 7.66 19.66 -3.80
N HIS A 148 8.03 19.49 -2.54
CA HIS A 148 7.18 19.81 -1.37
C HIS A 148 5.86 19.04 -1.39
N TYR A 149 5.93 17.76 -1.76
CA TYR A 149 4.80 16.83 -1.83
C TYR A 149 4.81 15.88 -0.62
N ARG A 150 3.70 15.19 -0.40
CA ARG A 150 3.59 14.13 0.62
C ARG A 150 3.49 12.78 -0.07
N VAL A 151 4.15 11.78 0.49
CA VAL A 151 4.14 10.41 -0.04
C VAL A 151 2.85 9.71 0.38
N CYS A 152 2.12 9.21 -0.61
CA CYS A 152 0.87 8.49 -0.41
C CYS A 152 1.11 6.98 -0.38
N GLY A 153 0.60 6.32 0.66
CA GLY A 153 0.64 4.87 0.76
C GLY A 153 -0.43 4.20 -0.08
N THR A 154 -0.17 2.95 -0.47
CA THR A 154 -1.09 2.14 -1.29
C THR A 154 -1.36 0.76 -0.72
N GLY A 155 -0.86 0.46 0.48
CA GLY A 155 -1.10 -0.83 1.14
C GLY A 155 -2.47 -0.85 1.81
N ASN A 156 -3.19 -1.95 1.66
CA ASN A 156 -4.51 -2.11 2.27
C ASN A 156 -4.42 -2.83 3.63
N ARG A 157 -5.54 -2.88 4.34
CA ARG A 157 -5.61 -3.47 5.69
C ARG A 157 -5.34 -4.97 5.69
N SER A 158 -5.77 -5.68 4.66
CA SER A 158 -5.58 -7.14 4.58
C SER A 158 -4.10 -7.49 4.46
N GLU A 159 -3.37 -6.78 3.58
CA GLU A 159 -1.92 -6.93 3.43
C GLU A 159 -1.19 -6.59 4.74
N ALA A 160 -1.56 -5.48 5.35
CA ALA A 160 -0.95 -5.01 6.60
C ALA A 160 -1.14 -6.02 7.73
N PHE A 161 -2.33 -6.62 7.82
CA PHE A 161 -2.67 -7.56 8.89
C PHE A 161 -1.73 -8.78 8.91
N ILE A 162 -1.43 -9.34 7.74
CA ILE A 162 -0.53 -10.50 7.63
C ILE A 162 0.93 -10.09 7.43
N GLY A 163 1.19 -8.78 7.32
CA GLY A 163 2.54 -8.25 7.12
C GLY A 163 3.11 -8.51 5.73
N TYR A 164 2.27 -8.60 4.72
CA TYR A 164 2.71 -8.77 3.32
C TYR A 164 3.09 -7.40 2.77
N THR A 165 4.15 -6.86 3.33
CA THR A 165 4.71 -5.54 3.03
C THR A 165 6.16 -5.53 3.52
N THR A 166 6.97 -4.61 2.98
CA THR A 166 8.35 -4.43 3.41
C THR A 166 8.43 -3.27 4.41
N LYS A 167 8.89 -3.58 5.62
CA LYS A 167 9.10 -2.57 6.67
C LYS A 167 10.08 -1.52 6.15
N TRP A 168 9.67 -0.24 6.26
CA TRP A 168 10.42 0.92 5.76
C TRP A 168 10.61 0.93 4.24
N GLY A 169 9.87 0.10 3.53
CA GLY A 169 9.75 0.13 2.08
C GLY A 169 8.36 0.62 1.70
N ASP A 170 7.55 -0.26 1.13
CA ASP A 170 6.17 0.07 0.75
C ASP A 170 5.26 0.33 1.95
N SER A 171 5.68 -0.04 3.17
CA SER A 171 4.94 0.30 4.39
C SER A 171 5.18 1.73 4.86
N ALA A 172 6.11 2.47 4.23
CA ALA A 172 6.43 3.86 4.61
C ALA A 172 5.60 4.83 3.76
N TYR A 173 4.95 5.78 4.43
CA TYR A 173 4.14 6.80 3.77
C TYR A 173 3.84 7.93 4.75
N ASP A 174 3.42 9.08 4.24
CA ASP A 174 2.98 10.20 5.05
C ASP A 174 1.49 10.09 5.40
N PHE A 175 0.69 9.54 4.47
CA PHE A 175 -0.73 9.29 4.66
C PHE A 175 -1.14 8.13 3.74
N ASN A 176 -2.24 7.46 4.08
CA ASN A 176 -2.71 6.29 3.32
C ASN A 176 -4.23 6.23 3.32
N PRO A 177 -4.88 6.58 2.21
CA PRO A 177 -6.34 6.63 2.12
C PRO A 177 -7.04 5.27 2.25
N ILE A 178 -6.35 4.17 1.94
CA ILE A 178 -6.96 2.83 1.97
C ILE A 178 -6.39 1.92 3.06
N GLY A 179 -5.54 2.46 3.93
CA GLY A 179 -4.84 1.65 4.94
C GLY A 179 -5.75 0.89 5.89
N ASN A 180 -6.97 1.36 6.10
CA ASN A 180 -7.95 0.71 6.97
C ASN A 180 -9.04 -0.06 6.20
N LEU A 181 -8.90 -0.19 4.89
CA LEU A 181 -9.86 -0.94 4.05
C LEU A 181 -9.30 -2.32 3.70
N THR A 182 -10.19 -3.32 3.72
CA THR A 182 -9.85 -4.67 3.27
C THR A 182 -9.72 -4.72 1.74
N THR A 183 -9.12 -5.78 1.22
CA THR A 183 -9.04 -6.00 -0.23
C THR A 183 -10.42 -5.90 -0.90
N GLU A 184 -11.44 -6.48 -0.29
CA GLU A 184 -12.81 -6.46 -0.85
C GLU A 184 -13.38 -5.04 -0.88
N GLU A 185 -13.15 -4.28 0.20
CA GLU A 185 -13.60 -2.89 0.31
C GLU A 185 -12.88 -2.00 -0.74
N VAL A 186 -11.58 -2.21 -0.95
CA VAL A 186 -10.81 -1.45 -1.95
C VAL A 186 -11.36 -1.73 -3.36
N ILE A 187 -11.66 -2.99 -3.67
CA ILE A 187 -12.26 -3.35 -4.97
C ILE A 187 -13.60 -2.61 -5.15
N ALA A 188 -14.45 -2.61 -4.12
CA ALA A 188 -15.74 -1.92 -4.16
C ALA A 188 -15.57 -0.41 -4.41
N ILE A 189 -14.55 0.22 -3.80
CA ILE A 189 -14.21 1.64 -4.05
C ILE A 189 -13.81 1.82 -5.51
N GLY A 190 -12.96 0.94 -6.05
CA GLY A 190 -12.52 1.01 -7.45
C GLY A 190 -13.70 0.92 -8.43
N ASP A 191 -14.63 0.01 -8.17
CA ASP A 191 -15.84 -0.13 -8.99
C ASP A 191 -16.70 1.13 -8.90
N SER A 192 -16.82 1.72 -7.71
CA SER A 192 -17.58 2.96 -7.47
C SER A 192 -16.97 4.17 -8.19
N LEU A 193 -15.66 4.16 -8.43
CA LEU A 193 -14.96 5.24 -9.15
C LEU A 193 -15.10 5.16 -10.66
N GLY A 194 -15.73 4.10 -11.17
CA GLY A 194 -15.91 3.90 -12.61
C GLY A 194 -14.64 3.51 -13.36
N LEU A 195 -13.68 2.95 -12.66
CA LEU A 195 -12.45 2.45 -13.27
C LEU A 195 -12.75 1.18 -14.09
N LEU A 196 -11.91 0.91 -15.08
CA LEU A 196 -12.06 -0.30 -15.92
C LEU A 196 -11.98 -1.56 -15.07
N TYR A 197 -12.87 -2.50 -15.35
CA TYR A 197 -12.99 -3.75 -14.60
C TYR A 197 -11.64 -4.47 -14.46
N GLU A 198 -10.90 -4.59 -15.55
CA GLU A 198 -9.62 -5.31 -15.57
C GLU A 198 -8.55 -4.64 -14.69
N LEU A 199 -8.66 -3.34 -14.43
CA LEU A 199 -7.73 -2.63 -13.54
C LEU A 199 -8.09 -2.86 -12.07
N VAL A 200 -9.38 -2.91 -11.76
CA VAL A 200 -9.88 -3.04 -10.38
C VAL A 200 -9.82 -4.49 -9.91
N HIS A 201 -10.07 -5.45 -10.80
CA HIS A 201 -10.15 -6.87 -10.45
C HIS A 201 -8.89 -7.66 -10.81
N LYS A 202 -7.77 -6.95 -11.03
CA LYS A 202 -6.48 -7.55 -11.29
C LYS A 202 -6.01 -8.38 -10.10
N THR A 203 -5.55 -9.60 -10.36
CA THR A 203 -5.03 -10.49 -9.30
C THR A 203 -3.76 -9.91 -8.71
N PRO A 204 -3.67 -9.79 -7.37
CA PRO A 204 -2.45 -9.30 -6.72
C PRO A 204 -1.24 -10.21 -7.00
N SER A 205 -0.13 -9.62 -7.42
CA SER A 205 1.12 -10.34 -7.65
C SER A 205 2.31 -9.39 -7.54
N ASP A 206 3.49 -9.96 -7.37
CA ASP A 206 4.72 -9.19 -7.32
C ASP A 206 5.25 -8.81 -8.72
N GLY A 207 4.61 -9.30 -9.77
CA GLY A 207 5.04 -9.05 -11.14
C GLY A 207 6.32 -9.77 -11.56
N LEU A 208 6.90 -10.58 -10.69
CA LEU A 208 8.22 -11.18 -10.90
C LEU A 208 8.18 -12.69 -11.12
N SER A 209 7.50 -13.42 -10.24
CA SER A 209 7.55 -14.88 -10.21
C SER A 209 6.48 -15.57 -11.07
N GLY A 210 5.50 -14.81 -11.55
CA GLY A 210 4.34 -15.36 -12.25
C GLY A 210 3.31 -16.00 -11.32
N LYS A 211 3.56 -15.96 -10.01
CA LYS A 211 2.63 -16.47 -8.99
C LYS A 211 1.88 -15.33 -8.33
N SER A 212 0.64 -15.58 -7.94
CA SER A 212 -0.14 -14.61 -7.17
C SER A 212 0.36 -14.55 -5.73
N ASP A 213 0.01 -13.47 -5.04
CA ASP A 213 0.31 -13.34 -3.60
C ASP A 213 -0.30 -14.51 -2.83
N GLU A 214 -1.53 -14.91 -3.18
CA GLU A 214 -2.24 -16.00 -2.51
C GLU A 214 -1.55 -17.36 -2.71
N ASP A 215 -0.95 -17.57 -3.89
CA ASP A 215 -0.17 -18.80 -4.17
C ASP A 215 1.03 -18.88 -3.24
N LYS A 216 1.69 -17.76 -2.98
CA LYS A 216 2.86 -17.69 -2.11
C LYS A 216 2.49 -17.83 -0.64
N LEU A 217 1.38 -17.22 -0.23
CA LEU A 217 0.92 -17.22 1.16
C LEU A 217 0.35 -18.57 1.60
N GLY A 218 -0.28 -19.30 0.67
CA GLY A 218 -0.97 -20.55 0.98
C GLY A 218 -2.37 -20.36 1.55
N PHE A 219 -2.92 -19.15 1.46
CA PHE A 219 -4.30 -18.82 1.82
C PHE A 219 -4.73 -17.58 1.05
N THR A 220 -6.02 -17.31 1.03
CA THR A 220 -6.60 -16.21 0.25
C THR A 220 -6.80 -14.96 1.12
N TYR A 221 -6.87 -13.80 0.47
CA TYR A 221 -7.23 -12.56 1.16
C TYR A 221 -8.67 -12.61 1.68
N LYS A 222 -9.55 -13.35 1.02
CA LYS A 222 -10.90 -13.57 1.56
C LYS A 222 -10.83 -14.28 2.92
N GLN A 223 -9.99 -15.29 3.05
CA GLN A 223 -9.78 -15.99 4.33
C GLN A 223 -9.20 -15.04 5.38
N VAL A 224 -8.26 -14.16 5.00
CA VAL A 224 -7.71 -13.13 5.90
C VAL A 224 -8.84 -12.20 6.37
N ASN A 225 -9.66 -11.73 5.45
CA ASN A 225 -10.77 -10.80 5.75
C ASN A 225 -11.80 -11.46 6.69
N ASP A 226 -12.15 -12.71 6.42
CA ASP A 226 -13.07 -13.48 7.29
C ASP A 226 -12.47 -13.66 8.70
N TYR A 227 -11.17 -13.98 8.77
CA TYR A 227 -10.47 -14.12 10.05
C TYR A 227 -10.50 -12.79 10.83
N MET A 228 -10.18 -11.66 10.18
CA MET A 228 -10.22 -10.36 10.83
C MET A 228 -11.60 -9.99 11.35
N GLU A 229 -12.63 -10.33 10.58
CA GLU A 229 -14.01 -9.95 10.90
C GLU A 229 -14.66 -10.87 11.94
N LYS A 230 -14.47 -12.19 11.78
CA LYS A 230 -15.22 -13.21 12.53
C LYS A 230 -14.36 -13.95 13.57
N GLY A 231 -13.06 -13.80 13.50
CA GLY A 231 -12.11 -14.55 14.36
C GLY A 231 -11.75 -15.92 13.79
N SER A 232 -12.30 -16.28 12.63
CA SER A 232 -12.01 -17.54 11.94
C SER A 232 -12.43 -17.45 10.49
N CYS A 233 -11.70 -18.08 9.60
CA CYS A 233 -12.08 -18.23 8.20
C CYS A 233 -12.84 -19.54 7.94
N GLY A 234 -13.06 -20.34 9.00
CA GLY A 234 -13.73 -21.65 8.87
C GLY A 234 -12.79 -22.84 8.72
N ASP A 235 -11.50 -22.60 8.64
CA ASP A 235 -10.46 -23.62 8.52
C ASP A 235 -9.40 -23.38 9.61
N LYS A 236 -9.33 -24.28 10.58
CA LYS A 236 -8.44 -24.12 11.75
C LYS A 236 -6.95 -24.05 11.39
N GLU A 237 -6.51 -24.78 10.38
CA GLU A 237 -5.11 -24.77 9.96
C GLU A 237 -4.76 -23.43 9.29
N ILE A 238 -5.66 -22.92 8.46
CA ILE A 238 -5.50 -21.60 7.83
C ILE A 238 -5.54 -20.50 8.90
N ASP A 239 -6.48 -20.59 9.86
CA ASP A 239 -6.57 -19.63 10.97
C ASP A 239 -5.23 -19.54 11.72
N LYS A 240 -4.62 -20.71 11.98
CA LYS A 240 -3.31 -20.78 12.65
C LYS A 240 -2.22 -20.09 11.82
N LYS A 241 -2.18 -20.33 10.52
CA LYS A 241 -1.21 -19.70 9.61
C LYS A 241 -1.37 -18.17 9.60
N ILE A 242 -2.61 -17.69 9.51
CA ILE A 242 -2.93 -16.26 9.50
C ILE A 242 -2.49 -15.62 10.82
N ARG A 243 -2.86 -16.24 11.95
CA ARG A 243 -2.51 -15.74 13.29
C ARG A 243 -1.00 -15.64 13.46
N LEU A 244 -0.25 -16.67 13.08
CA LEU A 244 1.21 -16.68 13.21
C LEU A 244 1.86 -15.60 12.34
N LYS A 245 1.38 -15.41 11.11
CA LYS A 245 1.88 -14.34 10.24
C LYS A 245 1.60 -12.96 10.84
N HIS A 246 0.40 -12.75 11.36
CA HIS A 246 0.02 -11.51 12.01
C HIS A 246 0.96 -11.21 13.21
N GLU A 247 1.09 -12.18 14.12
CA GLU A 247 1.92 -12.00 15.33
C GLU A 247 3.39 -11.73 14.99
N TYR A 248 3.93 -12.47 14.03
CA TYR A 248 5.33 -12.31 13.61
C TYR A 248 5.59 -10.94 13.00
N ASN A 249 4.63 -10.44 12.21
CA ASN A 249 4.82 -9.24 11.39
C ASN A 249 4.22 -7.95 11.97
N LYS A 250 3.55 -8.01 13.12
CA LYS A 250 2.87 -6.81 13.65
C LYS A 250 3.83 -5.64 13.93
N HIS A 251 5.12 -5.92 14.14
CA HIS A 251 6.13 -4.88 14.31
C HIS A 251 6.26 -3.96 13.08
N LYS A 252 5.81 -4.42 11.91
CA LYS A 252 5.83 -3.62 10.68
C LYS A 252 4.79 -2.51 10.70
N GLN A 253 3.77 -2.64 11.55
CA GLN A 253 2.62 -1.73 11.61
C GLN A 253 2.62 -0.86 12.87
N THR A 254 3.65 -0.97 13.69
CA THR A 254 3.75 -0.20 14.94
C THR A 254 4.98 0.70 14.91
N LEU A 255 4.87 1.83 15.63
CA LEU A 255 6.04 2.69 15.80
C LEU A 255 7.11 1.96 16.58
N PRO A 256 8.40 2.18 16.27
CA PRO A 256 9.48 1.57 17.03
C PRO A 256 9.39 1.91 18.51
N PRO A 257 9.54 0.93 19.40
CA PRO A 257 9.51 1.21 20.82
C PRO A 257 10.74 2.03 21.22
N LYS A 258 10.56 2.89 22.23
CA LYS A 258 11.63 3.71 22.79
C LYS A 258 11.69 3.48 24.30
N PHE A 259 12.89 3.46 24.84
CA PHE A 259 13.07 3.37 26.30
C PHE A 259 12.39 4.55 26.99
N GLN A 260 11.68 4.25 28.06
CA GLN A 260 11.03 5.27 28.89
C GLN A 260 11.76 5.37 30.22
N LEU A 261 12.12 6.59 30.59
CA LEU A 261 12.69 6.85 31.91
C LEU A 261 11.62 6.58 32.99
N LYS A 262 12.01 5.92 34.07
CA LYS A 262 11.12 5.64 35.20
C LYS A 262 10.95 6.87 36.08
#